data_5578b92c64ebb56eb1613037379807b9
#
_entry.id   5578b92c64ebb56eb1613037379807b9
#
_cell.length_a   1.000
_cell.length_b   1.000
_cell.length_c   1.000
_cell.angle_alpha   90.00
_cell.angle_beta   90.00
_cell.angle_gamma   90.00
#
_symmetry.space_group_name_H-M   'P 1'
#
loop_
_entity.id
_entity.type
_entity.pdbx_description
1 polymer ?
#
loop_
_entity_poly.entity_id
_entity_poly.type
_entity_poly.pdbx_seq_one_letter_code
_entity_poly.pdbx_strand_id
1 'polypeptide(L)'
;MRGHGAVNTRCAVEVGLDEMAEQMQVDPIDLRLANLLPPHSRTISGFRITSNGMREALERVRDGSDWHAKFRQMPLGKGIGIGCGFFISGSGLPIHWDPNRFPHATVHIQIDMDGGVTVHTGAADIGQGSTTAVAQVVSEVLALPIETVSYTHLTLPTSHC
;
A
#
# COMPACT_ATOMS: atom_id res chain seq x y z
N MET A 1 -10.64 0.97 -9.48
CA MET A 1 -9.39 0.42 -10.07
C MET A 1 -8.35 0.32 -8.96
N ARG A 2 -7.84 -0.86 -8.70
CA ARG A 2 -6.81 -1.06 -7.66
C ARG A 2 -5.44 -0.67 -8.21
N GLY A 3 -4.64 0.10 -7.46
CA GLY A 3 -3.28 0.50 -7.84
C GLY A 3 -3.18 1.62 -8.88
N HIS A 4 -4.29 2.14 -9.39
CA HIS A 4 -4.36 3.34 -10.26
C HIS A 4 -3.31 3.37 -11.39
N GLY A 5 -3.12 2.24 -12.09
CA GLY A 5 -2.13 2.08 -13.15
C GLY A 5 -0.69 1.78 -12.68
N ALA A 6 -0.38 1.93 -11.39
CA ALA A 6 0.96 1.65 -10.88
C ALA A 6 1.39 0.19 -11.07
N VAL A 7 0.45 -0.75 -11.11
CA VAL A 7 0.75 -2.17 -11.31
C VAL A 7 1.36 -2.42 -12.69
N ASN A 8 0.80 -1.83 -13.74
CA ASN A 8 1.27 -2.04 -15.12
C ASN A 8 2.65 -1.43 -15.36
N THR A 9 2.85 -0.18 -14.91
CA THR A 9 4.13 0.51 -15.06
C THR A 9 5.22 -0.13 -14.23
N ARG A 10 4.86 -0.68 -13.06
CA ARG A 10 5.83 -1.31 -12.17
C ARG A 10 6.49 -2.52 -12.80
N CYS A 11 5.75 -3.38 -13.48
CA CYS A 11 6.32 -4.55 -14.14
C CYS A 11 7.44 -4.15 -15.11
N ALA A 12 7.22 -3.15 -15.96
CA ALA A 12 8.23 -2.67 -16.90
C ALA A 12 9.47 -2.11 -16.19
N VAL A 13 9.29 -1.35 -15.10
CA VAL A 13 10.40 -0.79 -14.33
C VAL A 13 11.22 -1.88 -13.65
N GLU A 14 10.55 -2.86 -13.04
CA GLU A 14 11.24 -3.94 -12.33
C GLU A 14 12.03 -4.85 -13.27
N VAL A 15 11.48 -5.16 -14.47
CA VAL A 15 12.23 -5.88 -15.51
C VAL A 15 13.44 -5.07 -15.98
N GLY A 16 13.29 -3.76 -16.21
CA GLY A 16 14.40 -2.90 -16.59
C GLY A 16 15.49 -2.81 -15.50
N LEU A 17 15.10 -2.84 -14.22
CA LEU A 17 16.07 -2.89 -13.11
C LEU A 17 16.85 -4.23 -13.09
N ASP A 18 16.19 -5.34 -13.40
CA ASP A 18 16.86 -6.64 -13.48
C ASP A 18 17.82 -6.70 -14.67
N GLU A 19 17.43 -6.20 -15.84
CA GLU A 19 18.31 -6.10 -17.01
C GLU A 19 19.51 -5.19 -16.73
N MET A 20 19.30 -4.07 -16.04
CA MET A 20 20.39 -3.17 -15.63
C MET A 20 21.34 -3.87 -14.65
N ALA A 21 20.81 -4.57 -13.65
CA ALA A 21 21.62 -5.32 -12.70
C ALA A 21 22.47 -6.39 -13.41
N GLU A 22 21.92 -7.04 -14.42
CA GLU A 22 22.65 -8.01 -15.24
C GLU A 22 23.79 -7.37 -16.03
N GLN A 23 23.53 -6.26 -16.72
CA GLN A 23 24.54 -5.53 -17.48
C GLN A 23 25.66 -4.99 -16.58
N MET A 24 25.31 -4.53 -15.38
CA MET A 24 26.28 -4.06 -14.37
C MET A 24 26.98 -5.18 -13.60
N GLN A 25 26.56 -6.43 -13.78
CA GLN A 25 27.05 -7.59 -13.04
C GLN A 25 26.90 -7.46 -11.52
N VAL A 26 25.83 -6.82 -11.07
CA VAL A 26 25.47 -6.68 -9.65
C VAL A 26 24.26 -7.53 -9.31
N ASP A 27 24.09 -7.82 -8.03
CA ASP A 27 22.87 -8.48 -7.56
C ASP A 27 21.66 -7.54 -7.68
N PRO A 28 20.51 -8.01 -8.22
CA PRO A 28 19.32 -7.16 -8.38
C PRO A 28 18.76 -6.64 -7.05
N ILE A 29 18.93 -7.35 -5.95
CA ILE A 29 18.56 -6.87 -4.61
C ILE A 29 19.50 -5.75 -4.18
N ASP A 30 20.81 -5.93 -4.36
CA ASP A 30 21.82 -4.93 -3.99
C ASP A 30 21.65 -3.63 -4.81
N LEU A 31 21.33 -3.74 -6.11
CA LEU A 31 21.00 -2.59 -6.94
C LEU A 31 19.82 -1.80 -6.36
N ARG A 32 18.75 -2.50 -5.94
CA ARG A 32 17.59 -1.87 -5.33
C ARG A 32 17.91 -1.24 -3.98
N LEU A 33 18.66 -1.95 -3.13
CA LEU A 33 19.09 -1.43 -1.82
C LEU A 33 19.94 -0.16 -1.92
N ALA A 34 20.81 -0.09 -2.93
CA ALA A 34 21.65 1.07 -3.18
C ALA A 34 20.84 2.32 -3.64
N ASN A 35 19.67 2.10 -4.26
CA ASN A 35 18.84 3.16 -4.82
C ASN A 35 17.61 3.50 -3.98
N LEU A 36 17.46 2.94 -2.79
CA LEU A 36 16.34 3.26 -1.91
C LEU A 36 16.44 4.67 -1.37
N LEU A 37 15.32 5.39 -1.43
CA LEU A 37 15.20 6.68 -0.76
C LEU A 37 15.18 6.49 0.77
N PRO A 38 15.98 7.25 1.51
CA PRO A 38 15.97 7.18 2.96
C PRO A 38 14.66 7.74 3.55
N PRO A 39 14.30 7.36 4.79
CA PRO A 39 13.25 8.03 5.53
C PRO A 39 13.50 9.54 5.62
N HIS A 40 12.43 10.32 5.76
CA HIS A 40 12.45 11.79 5.85
C HIS A 40 13.03 12.51 4.62
N SER A 41 13.02 11.85 3.46
CA SER A 41 13.43 12.43 2.18
C SER A 41 12.23 12.90 1.35
N ARG A 42 12.53 13.41 0.15
CA ARG A 42 11.54 13.73 -0.87
C ARG A 42 11.87 13.03 -2.18
N THR A 43 10.84 12.59 -2.88
CA THR A 43 10.98 12.11 -4.25
C THR A 43 11.26 13.26 -5.21
N ILE A 44 11.72 12.95 -6.42
CA ILE A 44 11.90 13.94 -7.49
C ILE A 44 10.58 14.68 -7.83
N SER A 45 9.44 14.02 -7.62
CA SER A 45 8.10 14.60 -7.81
C SER A 45 7.61 15.39 -6.59
N GLY A 46 8.46 15.61 -5.58
CA GLY A 46 8.14 16.41 -4.40
C GLY A 46 7.38 15.66 -3.28
N PHE A 47 7.08 14.39 -3.44
CA PHE A 47 6.41 13.62 -2.39
C PHE A 47 7.32 13.42 -1.17
N ARG A 48 6.75 13.60 -0.01
CA ARG A 48 7.44 13.40 1.25
C ARG A 48 7.42 11.92 1.65
N ILE A 49 8.60 11.36 1.88
CA ILE A 49 8.79 10.03 2.45
C ILE A 49 8.97 10.20 3.96
N THR A 50 8.00 9.80 4.75
CA THR A 50 8.09 9.88 6.23
C THR A 50 8.73 8.64 6.84
N SER A 51 8.41 7.47 6.29
CA SER A 51 8.97 6.18 6.68
C SER A 51 9.18 5.33 5.45
N ASN A 52 10.16 4.43 5.48
CA ASN A 52 10.43 3.51 4.40
C ASN A 52 10.97 2.19 4.98
N GLY A 53 10.12 1.15 4.97
CA GLY A 53 10.48 -0.21 5.40
C GLY A 53 10.99 -1.11 4.28
N MET A 54 11.19 -0.59 3.06
CA MET A 54 11.56 -1.41 1.89
C MET A 54 12.93 -2.09 2.07
N ARG A 55 13.89 -1.42 2.72
CA ARG A 55 15.20 -2.01 3.02
C ARG A 55 15.05 -3.29 3.82
N GLU A 56 14.36 -3.19 4.96
CA GLU A 56 14.13 -4.34 5.84
C GLU A 56 13.34 -5.44 5.13
N ALA A 57 12.34 -5.09 4.32
CA ALA A 57 11.59 -6.05 3.53
C ALA A 57 12.46 -6.81 2.53
N LEU A 58 13.32 -6.11 1.78
CA LEU A 58 14.26 -6.72 0.84
C LEU A 58 15.26 -7.64 1.52
N GLU A 59 15.83 -7.21 2.64
CA GLU A 59 16.78 -8.01 3.42
C GLU A 59 16.11 -9.28 3.97
N ARG A 60 14.91 -9.17 4.55
CA ARG A 60 14.14 -10.33 5.04
C ARG A 60 13.76 -11.31 3.94
N VAL A 61 13.34 -10.81 2.77
CA VAL A 61 12.99 -11.68 1.63
C VAL A 61 14.23 -12.35 1.06
N ARG A 62 15.35 -11.64 0.94
CA ARG A 62 16.64 -12.18 0.53
C ARG A 62 17.06 -13.37 1.42
N ASP A 63 17.05 -13.13 2.73
CA ASP A 63 17.51 -14.14 3.70
C ASP A 63 16.51 -15.31 3.82
N GLY A 64 15.21 -15.02 3.89
CA GLY A 64 14.14 -16.03 4.03
C GLY A 64 13.93 -16.89 2.78
N SER A 65 14.35 -16.42 1.61
CA SER A 65 14.24 -17.18 0.36
C SER A 65 15.50 -18.02 0.04
N ASP A 66 16.56 -17.90 0.81
CA ASP A 66 17.91 -18.40 0.45
C ASP A 66 18.39 -17.84 -0.90
N TRP A 67 18.19 -16.55 -1.12
CA TRP A 67 18.43 -15.89 -2.38
C TRP A 67 19.79 -16.20 -2.98
N HIS A 68 20.86 -16.01 -2.23
CA HIS A 68 22.24 -16.22 -2.71
C HIS A 68 22.52 -17.65 -3.14
N ALA A 69 21.87 -18.63 -2.53
CA ALA A 69 22.01 -20.04 -2.92
C ALA A 69 21.16 -20.41 -4.13
N LYS A 70 20.12 -19.66 -4.43
CA LYS A 70 19.14 -19.95 -5.48
C LYS A 70 19.29 -19.07 -6.72
N PHE A 71 19.61 -17.80 -6.56
CA PHE A 71 19.69 -16.87 -7.67
C PHE A 71 20.77 -17.31 -8.68
N ARG A 72 20.38 -17.52 -9.94
CA ARG A 72 21.18 -18.06 -11.03
C ARG A 72 21.76 -19.48 -10.79
N GLN A 73 21.34 -20.17 -9.73
CA GLN A 73 21.77 -21.52 -9.38
C GLN A 73 20.66 -22.57 -9.50
N MET A 74 19.47 -22.14 -9.89
CA MET A 74 18.31 -23.03 -9.98
C MET A 74 18.45 -23.96 -11.20
N PRO A 75 17.98 -25.22 -11.09
CA PRO A 75 17.97 -26.15 -12.21
C PRO A 75 17.03 -25.67 -13.32
N LEU A 76 17.23 -26.21 -14.53
CA LEU A 76 16.39 -25.89 -15.68
C LEU A 76 14.90 -26.02 -15.36
N GLY A 77 14.12 -25.04 -15.75
CA GLY A 77 12.69 -24.97 -15.49
C GLY A 77 12.29 -24.37 -14.13
N LYS A 78 13.28 -23.95 -13.32
CA LYS A 78 13.05 -23.21 -12.07
C LYS A 78 13.78 -21.89 -12.08
N GLY A 79 13.21 -20.91 -11.40
CA GLY A 79 13.82 -19.59 -11.25
C GLY A 79 13.35 -18.92 -9.98
N ILE A 80 14.11 -17.94 -9.53
CA ILE A 80 13.76 -17.04 -8.46
C ILE A 80 13.99 -15.61 -8.95
N GLY A 81 13.07 -14.71 -8.66
CA GLY A 81 13.16 -13.30 -9.02
C GLY A 81 12.68 -12.42 -7.89
N ILE A 82 12.99 -11.13 -7.97
CA ILE A 82 12.56 -10.12 -7.02
C ILE A 82 11.82 -9.01 -7.75
N GLY A 83 10.77 -8.48 -7.13
CA GLY A 83 10.08 -7.28 -7.61
C GLY A 83 9.62 -6.46 -6.43
N CYS A 84 9.73 -5.15 -6.54
CA CYS A 84 9.31 -4.20 -5.53
C CYS A 84 8.09 -3.42 -5.98
N GLY A 85 7.21 -3.11 -5.04
CA GLY A 85 6.07 -2.27 -5.31
C GLY A 85 5.69 -1.47 -4.08
N PHE A 86 5.32 -0.24 -4.31
CA PHE A 86 4.66 0.60 -3.31
C PHE A 86 3.59 1.44 -4.00
N PHE A 87 2.64 1.87 -3.23
CA PHE A 87 1.56 2.71 -3.73
C PHE A 87 1.32 3.87 -2.78
N ILE A 88 1.07 5.03 -3.36
CA ILE A 88 0.67 6.21 -2.60
C ILE A 88 -0.80 6.04 -2.24
N SER A 89 -1.12 6.05 -0.95
CA SER A 89 -2.49 6.04 -0.47
C SER A 89 -2.90 7.43 0.01
N GLY A 90 -4.20 7.71 -0.10
CA GLY A 90 -4.79 8.98 0.26
C GLY A 90 -5.03 9.91 -0.93
N SER A 91 -5.81 10.95 -0.68
CA SER A 91 -6.27 11.91 -1.70
C SER A 91 -5.53 13.25 -1.68
N GLY A 92 -4.56 13.41 -0.80
CA GLY A 92 -3.76 14.63 -0.65
C GLY A 92 -2.58 14.76 -1.62
N LEU A 93 -2.66 14.13 -2.80
CA LEU A 93 -1.59 14.17 -3.79
C LEU A 93 -1.52 15.54 -4.46
N PRO A 94 -0.30 16.14 -4.57
CA PRO A 94 -0.14 17.44 -5.24
C PRO A 94 -0.64 17.45 -6.69
N ILE A 95 -0.56 16.31 -7.37
CA ILE A 95 -1.02 16.16 -8.77
C ILE A 95 -2.55 16.20 -8.92
N HIS A 96 -3.29 16.02 -7.82
CA HIS A 96 -4.75 16.06 -7.78
C HIS A 96 -5.27 17.28 -7.01
N TRP A 97 -4.38 18.21 -6.69
CA TRP A 97 -4.77 19.39 -5.95
C TRP A 97 -5.67 20.28 -6.80
N ASP A 98 -6.92 20.34 -6.42
CA ASP A 98 -7.86 21.38 -6.83
C ASP A 98 -8.08 22.27 -5.58
N PRO A 99 -7.75 23.57 -5.61
CA PRO A 99 -7.94 24.45 -4.46
C PRO A 99 -9.41 24.60 -4.03
N ASN A 100 -10.33 24.17 -4.88
CA ASN A 100 -11.77 24.16 -4.60
C ASN A 100 -12.28 22.82 -4.08
N ARG A 101 -11.45 21.79 -4.02
CA ARG A 101 -11.81 20.45 -3.58
C ARG A 101 -10.86 19.97 -2.49
N PHE A 102 -11.30 20.06 -1.26
CA PHE A 102 -10.55 19.50 -0.14
C PHE A 102 -10.86 18.01 -0.01
N PRO A 103 -9.83 17.14 -0.02
CA PRO A 103 -10.03 15.75 0.35
C PRO A 103 -10.52 15.69 1.80
N HIS A 104 -11.68 15.11 2.00
CA HIS A 104 -12.27 14.95 3.31
C HIS A 104 -12.91 13.56 3.43
N ALA A 105 -13.01 13.09 4.65
CA ALA A 105 -13.78 11.90 4.99
C ALA A 105 -14.75 12.25 6.11
N THR A 106 -15.98 11.77 5.99
CA THR A 106 -16.99 11.90 7.04
C THR A 106 -17.31 10.52 7.56
N VAL A 107 -17.36 10.41 8.88
CA VAL A 107 -17.76 9.19 9.59
C VAL A 107 -18.87 9.57 10.54
N HIS A 108 -19.94 8.79 10.54
CA HIS A 108 -21.01 8.88 11.52
C HIS A 108 -21.02 7.58 12.34
N ILE A 109 -20.98 7.70 13.65
CA ILE A 109 -21.00 6.57 14.58
C ILE A 109 -22.32 6.63 15.34
N GLN A 110 -23.07 5.55 15.30
CA GLN A 110 -24.31 5.37 16.04
C GLN A 110 -24.07 4.29 17.10
N ILE A 111 -24.46 4.60 18.33
CA ILE A 111 -24.48 3.63 19.43
C ILE A 111 -25.93 3.19 19.60
N ASP A 112 -26.17 1.91 19.47
CA ASP A 112 -27.48 1.33 19.53
C ASP A 112 -27.87 0.98 20.98
N MET A 113 -29.17 0.84 21.27
CA MET A 113 -29.66 0.62 22.62
C MET A 113 -29.28 -0.75 23.20
N ASP A 114 -28.89 -1.69 22.34
CA ASP A 114 -28.39 -3.02 22.74
C ASP A 114 -26.87 -3.02 23.01
N GLY A 115 -26.22 -1.86 22.88
CA GLY A 115 -24.79 -1.69 23.05
C GLY A 115 -23.97 -1.94 21.78
N GLY A 116 -24.62 -2.24 20.67
CA GLY A 116 -23.97 -2.32 19.35
C GLY A 116 -23.51 -0.95 18.86
N VAL A 117 -22.52 -0.94 18.00
CA VAL A 117 -22.02 0.29 17.37
C VAL A 117 -22.06 0.15 15.87
N THR A 118 -22.78 1.05 15.19
CA THR A 118 -22.84 1.08 13.73
C THR A 118 -22.02 2.25 13.19
N VAL A 119 -21.10 1.94 12.27
CA VAL A 119 -20.23 2.93 11.63
C VAL A 119 -20.70 3.18 10.19
N HIS A 120 -21.08 4.40 9.89
CA HIS A 120 -21.42 4.85 8.55
C HIS A 120 -20.27 5.66 7.95
N THR A 121 -19.74 5.23 6.83
CA THR A 121 -18.64 5.93 6.15
C THR A 121 -18.75 5.78 4.64
N GLY A 122 -18.19 6.75 3.90
CA GLY A 122 -18.07 6.68 2.45
C GLY A 122 -16.84 5.88 1.96
N ALA A 123 -16.06 5.30 2.85
CA ALA A 123 -14.90 4.51 2.47
C ALA A 123 -15.33 3.18 1.86
N ALA A 124 -15.09 3.01 0.54
CA ALA A 124 -15.37 1.75 -0.15
C ALA A 124 -14.26 0.73 0.07
N ASP A 125 -14.64 -0.52 0.33
CA ASP A 125 -13.70 -1.62 0.35
C ASP A 125 -13.59 -2.22 -1.07
N ILE A 126 -12.39 -2.21 -1.61
CA ILE A 126 -12.04 -2.82 -2.90
C ILE A 126 -11.03 -3.96 -2.72
N GLY A 127 -11.01 -4.55 -1.52
CA GLY A 127 -10.13 -5.63 -1.13
C GLY A 127 -8.93 -5.22 -0.29
N GLN A 128 -8.87 -3.93 0.15
CA GLN A 128 -7.81 -3.45 1.04
C GLN A 128 -8.13 -3.68 2.53
N GLY A 129 -9.33 -4.15 2.87
CA GLY A 129 -9.73 -4.43 4.25
C GLY A 129 -10.13 -3.17 5.04
N SER A 130 -10.63 -2.13 4.38
CA SER A 130 -11.01 -0.88 5.05
C SER A 130 -12.13 -1.07 6.07
N THR A 131 -13.08 -1.97 5.82
CA THR A 131 -14.12 -2.35 6.78
C THR A 131 -13.54 -2.87 8.07
N THR A 132 -12.64 -3.82 7.99
CA THR A 132 -11.96 -4.39 9.16
C THR A 132 -11.11 -3.33 9.89
N ALA A 133 -10.36 -2.53 9.15
CA ALA A 133 -9.54 -1.48 9.73
C ALA A 133 -10.37 -0.44 10.50
N VAL A 134 -11.51 -0.02 9.94
CA VAL A 134 -12.43 0.91 10.61
C VAL A 134 -13.01 0.28 11.86
N ALA A 135 -13.46 -0.98 11.80
CA ALA A 135 -13.98 -1.69 12.98
C ALA A 135 -12.92 -1.82 14.09
N GLN A 136 -11.67 -2.12 13.74
CA GLN A 136 -10.55 -2.18 14.68
C GLN A 136 -10.30 -0.84 15.38
N VAL A 137 -10.28 0.25 14.61
CA VAL A 137 -10.07 1.60 15.19
C VAL A 137 -11.20 1.97 16.16
N VAL A 138 -12.46 1.71 15.79
CA VAL A 138 -13.61 2.01 16.65
C VAL A 138 -13.61 1.15 17.89
N SER A 139 -13.33 -0.14 17.74
CA SER A 139 -13.18 -1.09 18.86
C SER A 139 -12.11 -0.64 19.84
N GLU A 140 -10.95 -0.23 19.37
CA GLU A 140 -9.84 0.25 20.20
C GLU A 140 -10.19 1.55 20.94
N VAL A 141 -10.78 2.53 20.22
CA VAL A 141 -11.11 3.85 20.80
C VAL A 141 -12.23 3.75 21.84
N LEU A 142 -13.24 2.92 21.59
CA LEU A 142 -14.39 2.76 22.46
C LEU A 142 -14.20 1.66 23.53
N ALA A 143 -13.09 0.93 23.48
CA ALA A 143 -12.79 -0.21 24.35
C ALA A 143 -13.90 -1.28 24.32
N LEU A 144 -14.39 -1.60 23.10
CA LEU A 144 -15.44 -2.59 22.86
C LEU A 144 -14.90 -3.78 22.08
N PRO A 145 -15.48 -4.99 22.22
CA PRO A 145 -15.16 -6.10 21.35
C PRO A 145 -15.46 -5.76 19.89
N ILE A 146 -14.59 -6.18 18.96
CA ILE A 146 -14.75 -5.89 17.54
C ILE A 146 -16.05 -6.44 16.96
N GLU A 147 -16.55 -7.53 17.53
CA GLU A 147 -17.80 -8.20 17.14
C GLU A 147 -19.05 -7.34 17.39
N THR A 148 -18.93 -6.31 18.25
CA THR A 148 -20.03 -5.37 18.53
C THR A 148 -20.08 -4.22 17.54
N VAL A 149 -19.08 -4.10 16.66
CA VAL A 149 -18.98 -3.02 15.67
C VAL A 149 -19.49 -3.49 14.32
N SER A 150 -20.58 -2.88 13.87
CA SER A 150 -21.14 -3.04 12.53
C SER A 150 -20.66 -1.92 11.60
N TYR A 151 -20.50 -2.24 10.34
CA TYR A 151 -20.08 -1.29 9.31
C TYR A 151 -21.16 -1.18 8.23
N THR A 152 -21.49 0.05 7.84
CA THR A 152 -22.41 0.31 6.73
C THR A 152 -21.79 1.31 5.77
N HIS A 153 -21.67 0.92 4.50
CA HIS A 153 -21.27 1.82 3.45
C HIS A 153 -22.44 2.76 3.08
N LEU A 154 -22.25 4.05 3.28
CA LEU A 154 -23.20 5.05 2.77
C LEU A 154 -23.01 5.16 1.25
N THR A 155 -23.90 4.56 0.49
CA THR A 155 -24.11 4.97 -0.90
C THR A 155 -24.78 6.32 -0.88
N LEU A 156 -24.01 7.38 -1.15
CA LEU A 156 -24.63 8.67 -1.45
C LEU A 156 -25.56 8.46 -2.64
N PRO A 157 -26.82 8.91 -2.58
CA PRO A 157 -27.67 8.93 -3.76
C PRO A 157 -26.91 9.76 -4.81
N THR A 158 -26.59 9.12 -5.94
CA THR A 158 -26.08 9.84 -7.10
C THR A 158 -27.21 10.77 -7.55
N SER A 159 -27.18 12.01 -7.06
CA SER A 159 -27.98 13.04 -7.64
C SER A 159 -27.51 13.24 -9.07
N HIS A 160 -28.28 12.72 -10.00
CA HIS A 160 -28.13 13.09 -11.39
C HIS A 160 -28.43 14.58 -11.50
N CYS A 161 -27.39 15.36 -11.66
CA CYS A 161 -27.50 16.67 -12.24
C CYS A 161 -27.27 16.59 -13.74
#